data_321b1c9708a70819ce78ab28202266e1
#
_entry.id   321b1c9708a70819ce78ab28202266e1
#
_cell.length_a   1.000
_cell.length_b   1.000
_cell.length_c   1.000
_cell.angle_alpha   90.00
_cell.angle_beta   90.00
_cell.angle_gamma   90.00
#
_symmetry.space_group_name_H-M   'P 1'
#
loop_
_entity.id
_entity.type
_entity.pdbx_description
1 polymer ?
#
loop_
_entity_poly.entity_id
_entity_poly.type
_entity_poly.pdbx_seq_one_letter_code
_entity_poly.pdbx_strand_id
1 'polypeptide(L)'
;MEQKDCGKISQCMIVKNEEKNIERALTWGKGVVAEQIVVDTGSTDKTVEIARRLGAKVYHFTWVNDFAAAKNFALEKAQYPWIAFLDADEYFSEEDGKKLAELLA
;
A
#
# COMPACT_ATOMS: atom_id res chain seq x y z
N MET A 1 -23.71 -8.56 10.22
CA MET A 1 -23.05 -8.71 9.83
C MET A 1 -22.43 -8.10 9.13
N GLU A 2 -21.72 -8.15 9.10
CA GLU A 2 -21.16 -7.29 8.46
C GLU A 2 -20.47 -7.74 7.31
N GLN A 3 -20.99 -7.52 6.20
CA GLN A 3 -20.42 -7.84 4.93
C GLN A 3 -19.67 -6.67 4.33
N LYS A 4 -19.65 -5.56 5.02
CA LYS A 4 -19.12 -4.35 4.39
C LYS A 4 -17.60 -4.37 4.19
N ASP A 5 -16.89 -5.30 4.84
CA ASP A 5 -15.45 -5.40 4.61
C ASP A 5 -15.10 -6.40 3.51
N CYS A 6 -16.09 -7.12 2.98
CA CYS A 6 -15.85 -7.98 1.84
C CYS A 6 -15.57 -7.11 0.63
N GLY A 7 -14.52 -7.43 -0.10
CA GLY A 7 -14.14 -6.64 -1.26
C GLY A 7 -13.27 -5.44 -0.97
N LYS A 8 -12.95 -5.18 0.30
CA LYS A 8 -12.03 -4.10 0.64
C LYS A 8 -10.60 -4.59 0.58
N ILE A 9 -9.72 -3.70 0.18
CA ILE A 9 -8.33 -4.02 -0.07
C ILE A 9 -7.42 -3.27 0.88
N SER A 10 -6.43 -3.99 1.43
CA SER A 10 -5.30 -3.38 2.11
C SER A 10 -4.17 -3.33 1.10
N GLN A 11 -3.72 -2.13 0.74
CA GLN A 11 -2.56 -1.98 -0.11
C GLN A 11 -1.32 -1.98 0.75
N CYS A 12 -0.36 -2.85 0.43
CA CYS A 12 0.89 -2.94 1.18
C CYS A 12 2.04 -2.67 0.24
N MET A 13 3.01 -1.90 0.69
CA MET A 13 4.21 -1.67 -0.10
C MET A 13 5.42 -1.46 0.79
N ILE A 14 6.57 -1.88 0.28
CA ILE A 14 7.86 -1.69 0.93
C ILE A 14 8.59 -0.65 0.11
N VAL A 15 9.07 0.41 0.77
CA VAL A 15 9.64 1.54 0.04
C VAL A 15 11.01 1.94 0.58
N LYS A 16 11.80 2.53 -0.29
CA LYS A 16 13.02 3.21 0.08
C LYS A 16 13.33 4.24 -1.01
N ASN A 17 13.29 5.52 -0.63
CA ASN A 17 13.59 6.63 -1.54
C ASN A 17 12.74 6.61 -2.80
N GLU A 18 11.43 6.61 -2.63
CA GLU A 18 10.46 6.58 -3.72
C GLU A 18 9.65 7.87 -3.81
N GLU A 19 10.22 9.01 -3.43
CA GLU A 19 9.44 10.24 -3.39
C GLU A 19 8.84 10.62 -4.73
N LYS A 20 9.45 10.18 -5.84
CA LYS A 20 8.93 10.50 -7.17
C LYS A 20 7.72 9.65 -7.56
N ASN A 21 7.58 8.49 -6.95
CA ASN A 21 6.54 7.52 -7.34
C ASN A 21 5.49 7.30 -6.28
N ILE A 22 5.78 7.63 -5.03
CA ILE A 22 4.91 7.25 -3.91
C ILE A 22 3.51 7.87 -4.00
N GLU A 23 3.41 9.10 -4.45
CA GLU A 23 2.11 9.75 -4.54
C GLU A 23 1.20 9.01 -5.51
N ARG A 24 1.71 8.68 -6.69
CA ARG A 24 0.94 7.94 -7.68
C ARG A 24 0.56 6.56 -7.17
N ALA A 25 1.52 5.91 -6.51
CA ALA A 25 1.28 4.57 -5.99
C ALA A 25 0.19 4.56 -4.92
N LEU A 26 0.01 5.66 -4.21
CA LEU A 26 -0.97 5.73 -3.13
C LEU A 26 -2.31 6.34 -3.54
N THR A 27 -2.44 6.82 -4.77
CA THR A 27 -3.69 7.48 -5.19
C THR A 27 -4.49 6.72 -6.23
N TRP A 28 -3.94 5.65 -6.83
CA TRP A 28 -4.62 4.95 -7.91
C TRP A 28 -5.94 4.30 -7.48
N GLY A 29 -6.00 3.85 -6.24
CA GLY A 29 -7.12 3.04 -5.79
C GLY A 29 -8.12 3.77 -4.93
N LYS A 30 -8.23 5.07 -5.10
CA LYS A 30 -9.14 5.85 -4.30
C LYS A 30 -10.57 5.34 -4.48
N GLY A 31 -11.20 4.97 -3.38
CA GLY A 31 -12.53 4.38 -3.43
C GLY A 31 -12.54 2.86 -3.48
N VAL A 32 -11.40 2.24 -3.78
CA VAL A 32 -11.26 0.79 -3.82
C VAL A 32 -10.41 0.31 -2.66
N VAL A 33 -9.33 1.02 -2.39
CA VAL A 33 -8.39 0.65 -1.33
C VAL A 33 -8.87 1.22 0.00
N ALA A 34 -9.06 0.35 0.97
CA ALA A 34 -9.59 0.74 2.28
C ALA A 34 -8.49 1.24 3.22
N GLU A 35 -7.28 0.72 3.08
CA GLU A 35 -6.15 1.18 3.88
C GLU A 35 -4.88 1.01 3.09
N GLN A 36 -3.89 1.82 3.41
CA GLN A 36 -2.59 1.75 2.75
C GLN A 36 -1.51 1.62 3.81
N ILE A 37 -0.71 0.59 3.68
CA ILE A 37 0.35 0.28 4.62
C ILE A 37 1.67 0.44 3.89
N VAL A 38 2.50 1.37 4.36
CA VAL A 38 3.79 1.66 3.77
C VAL A 38 4.87 1.28 4.77
N VAL A 39 5.71 0.34 4.38
CA VAL A 39 6.84 -0.08 5.21
C VAL A 39 8.09 0.57 4.66
N ASP A 40 8.64 1.50 5.43
CA ASP A 40 9.82 2.25 5.02
C ASP A 40 11.08 1.56 5.55
N THR A 41 12.03 1.30 4.64
CA THR A 41 13.22 0.57 4.97
C THR A 41 14.46 1.46 5.03
N GLY A 42 14.27 2.76 5.19
CA GLY A 42 15.39 3.67 5.38
C GLY A 42 15.46 4.82 4.39
N SER A 43 14.29 5.38 4.01
CA SER A 43 14.28 6.52 3.10
C SER A 43 14.95 7.74 3.72
N THR A 44 15.72 8.44 2.90
CA THR A 44 16.36 9.70 3.31
C THR A 44 15.75 10.89 2.57
N ASP A 45 14.79 10.64 1.68
CA ASP A 45 14.09 11.69 0.94
C ASP A 45 12.71 11.94 1.57
N LYS A 46 11.78 12.49 0.79
CA LYS A 46 10.46 12.85 1.30
C LYS A 46 9.42 11.74 1.22
N THR A 47 9.84 10.50 0.97
CA THR A 47 8.92 9.37 0.81
C THR A 47 7.97 9.25 1.98
N VAL A 48 8.48 9.23 3.21
CA VAL A 48 7.66 9.05 4.40
C VAL A 48 6.72 10.24 4.61
N GLU A 49 7.23 11.44 4.40
CA GLU A 49 6.42 12.64 4.54
C GLU A 49 5.24 12.63 3.58
N ILE A 50 5.48 12.28 2.32
CA ILE A 50 4.43 12.24 1.32
C ILE A 50 3.40 11.17 1.65
N ALA A 51 3.87 9.99 2.07
CA ALA A 51 2.97 8.89 2.40
C ALA A 51 2.04 9.27 3.56
N ARG A 52 2.59 9.90 4.60
CA ARG A 52 1.78 10.33 5.73
C ARG A 52 0.77 11.40 5.33
N ARG A 53 1.18 12.33 4.50
CA ARG A 53 0.29 13.38 4.03
C ARG A 53 -0.90 12.81 3.28
N LEU A 54 -0.70 11.71 2.57
CA LEU A 54 -1.76 11.06 1.82
C LEU A 54 -2.60 10.09 2.65
N GLY A 55 -2.32 9.99 3.93
CA GLY A 55 -3.13 9.17 4.82
C GLY A 55 -2.69 7.73 4.98
N ALA A 56 -1.53 7.37 4.45
CA ALA A 56 -1.03 6.00 4.59
C ALA A 56 -0.54 5.76 6.02
N LYS A 57 -0.62 4.52 6.44
CA LYS A 57 -0.05 4.08 7.71
C LYS A 57 1.41 3.71 7.45
N VAL A 58 2.32 4.48 8.00
CA VAL A 58 3.75 4.29 7.73
C VAL A 58 4.41 3.61 8.91
N TYR A 59 5.12 2.53 8.63
CA TYR A 59 5.89 1.79 9.62
C TYR A 59 7.34 1.74 9.17
N HIS A 60 8.25 1.73 10.12
CA HIS A 60 9.68 1.62 9.81
C HIS A 60 10.15 0.20 10.06
N PHE A 61 10.96 -0.32 9.15
CA PHE A 61 11.49 -1.67 9.27
C PHE A 61 12.96 -1.64 8.89
N THR A 62 13.83 -2.03 9.80
CA THR A 62 15.26 -2.06 9.52
C THR A 62 15.56 -3.15 8.50
N TRP A 63 16.17 -2.75 7.38
CA TRP A 63 16.46 -3.70 6.32
C TRP A 63 17.54 -4.68 6.78
N VAL A 64 17.25 -5.97 6.64
CA VAL A 64 18.16 -7.04 7.06
C VAL A 64 18.45 -8.00 5.91
N ASN A 65 18.38 -7.52 4.69
CA ASN A 65 18.60 -8.31 3.47
C ASN A 65 17.63 -9.48 3.35
N ASP A 66 16.42 -9.29 3.87
CA ASP A 66 15.40 -10.33 3.82
C ASP A 66 14.08 -9.69 3.40
N PHE A 67 13.81 -9.74 2.11
CA PHE A 67 12.58 -9.16 1.58
C PHE A 67 11.34 -9.84 2.17
N ALA A 68 11.43 -11.14 2.39
CA ALA A 68 10.29 -11.88 2.96
C ALA A 68 9.94 -11.40 4.36
N ALA A 69 10.95 -11.04 5.16
CA ALA A 69 10.70 -10.52 6.49
C ALA A 69 9.95 -9.20 6.43
N ALA A 70 10.36 -8.30 5.54
CA ALA A 70 9.70 -7.01 5.38
C ALA A 70 8.27 -7.20 4.86
N LYS A 71 8.08 -8.12 3.92
CA LYS A 71 6.77 -8.41 3.38
C LYS A 71 5.84 -8.96 4.45
N ASN A 72 6.32 -9.90 5.25
CA ASN A 72 5.52 -10.46 6.33
C ASN A 72 5.16 -9.41 7.36
N PHE A 73 6.08 -8.51 7.65
CA PHE A 73 5.81 -7.41 8.57
C PHE A 73 4.65 -6.55 8.03
N ALA A 74 4.67 -6.23 6.73
CA ALA A 74 3.60 -5.44 6.13
C ALA A 74 2.28 -6.20 6.19
N LEU A 75 2.29 -7.49 5.90
CA LEU A 75 1.08 -8.29 5.89
C LEU A 75 0.45 -8.40 7.27
N GLU A 76 1.26 -8.41 8.32
CA GLU A 76 0.74 -8.44 9.68
C GLU A 76 -0.07 -7.21 10.03
N LYS A 77 0.20 -6.08 9.36
CA LYS A 77 -0.50 -4.83 9.63
C LYS A 77 -1.81 -4.72 8.86
N ALA A 78 -2.01 -5.54 7.83
CA ALA A 78 -3.20 -5.46 7.00
C ALA A 78 -4.43 -5.95 7.76
N GLN A 79 -5.54 -5.21 7.65
CA GLN A 79 -6.76 -5.51 8.39
C GLN A 79 -7.89 -6.02 7.51
N TYR A 80 -7.74 -5.97 6.20
CA TYR A 80 -8.81 -6.35 5.30
C TYR A 80 -8.48 -7.62 4.54
N PRO A 81 -9.50 -8.34 4.03
CA PRO A 81 -9.28 -9.68 3.48
C PRO A 81 -8.50 -9.71 2.17
N TRP A 82 -8.54 -8.64 1.40
CA TRP A 82 -7.83 -8.59 0.13
C TRP A 82 -6.59 -7.76 0.28
N ILE A 83 -5.47 -8.26 -0.24
CA ILE A 83 -4.20 -7.57 -0.12
C ILE A 83 -3.62 -7.33 -1.51
N ALA A 84 -3.34 -6.06 -1.81
CA ALA A 84 -2.63 -5.68 -3.02
C ALA A 84 -1.21 -5.31 -2.61
N PHE A 85 -0.25 -6.17 -2.94
CA PHE A 85 1.14 -5.92 -2.59
C PHE A 85 1.86 -5.39 -3.83
N LEU A 86 2.17 -4.10 -3.82
CA LEU A 86 2.74 -3.42 -4.97
C LEU A 86 4.04 -2.72 -4.61
N ASP A 87 4.96 -2.65 -5.56
CA ASP A 87 6.12 -1.78 -5.41
C ASP A 87 5.70 -0.35 -5.70
N ALA A 88 6.49 0.62 -5.22
CA ALA A 88 6.10 2.02 -5.36
C ALA A 88 6.03 2.49 -6.81
N ASP A 89 6.75 1.83 -7.71
CA ASP A 89 6.70 2.18 -9.13
C ASP A 89 5.61 1.42 -9.88
N GLU A 90 4.80 0.63 -9.17
CA GLU A 90 3.68 -0.11 -9.75
C GLU A 90 2.36 0.50 -9.29
N TYR A 91 1.39 0.50 -10.19
CA TYR A 91 0.05 0.96 -9.85
C TYR A 91 -0.90 0.47 -10.94
N PHE A 92 -2.18 0.35 -10.59
CA PHE A 92 -3.18 0.06 -11.59
C PHE A 92 -3.62 1.36 -12.26
N SER A 93 -3.96 1.30 -13.53
CA SER A 93 -4.53 2.44 -14.21
C SER A 93 -5.92 2.71 -13.62
N GLU A 94 -6.47 3.88 -13.92
CA GLU A 94 -7.81 4.20 -13.46
C GLU A 94 -8.82 3.16 -13.96
N GLU A 95 -8.68 2.73 -15.21
CA GLU A 95 -9.56 1.72 -15.77
C GLU A 95 -9.40 0.38 -15.06
N ASP A 96 -8.17 -0.03 -14.77
CA ASP A 96 -7.92 -1.27 -14.06
C ASP A 96 -8.48 -1.20 -12.64
N GLY A 97 -8.40 -0.05 -12.00
CA GLY A 97 -8.97 0.14 -10.69
C GLY A 97 -10.48 -0.03 -10.68
N LYS A 98 -11.14 0.48 -11.72
CA LYS A 98 -12.58 0.31 -11.86
C LYS A 98 -12.96 -1.14 -12.05
N LYS A 99 -12.21 -1.87 -12.87
CA LYS A 99 -12.46 -3.29 -13.08
C LYS A 99 -12.28 -4.08 -11.80
N LEU A 100 -11.29 -3.74 -11.03
CA LEU A 100 -11.05 -4.40 -9.76
C LEU A 100 -12.20 -4.13 -8.79
N ALA A 101 -12.69 -2.90 -8.75
CA ALA A 101 -13.82 -2.55 -7.90
C ALA A 101 -15.06 -3.37 -8.27
N GLU A 102 -15.33 -3.53 -9.56
CA GLU A 102 -16.46 -4.32 -10.02
C GLU A 102 -16.30 -5.79 -9.61
N LEU A 103 -15.09 -6.31 -9.72
CA LEU A 103 -14.82 -7.69 -9.39
C LEU A 103 -15.04 -7.97 -7.91
N LEU A 104 -14.73 -7.01 -7.06
CA LEU A 104 -14.82 -7.16 -5.62
C LEU A 104 -16.17 -6.74 -5.05
N ALA A 105 -17.00 -6.12 -5.84
CA ALA A 105 -18.31 -5.64 -5.38
C ALA A 105 -19.33 -6.81 -5.12
#